data_de68e96ac504854ab71769fc247d87c4
#
_entry.id   de68e96ac504854ab71769fc247d87c4
#
_cell.length_a   1.000
_cell.length_b   1.000
_cell.length_c   1.000
_cell.angle_alpha   90.00
_cell.angle_beta   90.00
_cell.angle_gamma   90.00
#
_symmetry.space_group_name_H-M   'P 1'
#
loop_
_entity.id
_entity.type
_entity.pdbx_description
1 polymer ?
#
loop_
_entity_poly.entity_id
_entity_poly.type
_entity_poly.pdbx_seq_one_letter_code
_entity_poly.pdbx_strand_id
1 'polypeptide(L)'
;KQKKEIEDFLINSKKKFLILRLSKVYGLKKGDNSLLTGMIEQISRNDKNKYAENQIMTPVYVEDIVRVLDLAIEKNLTGIYNVSGEEQFSWYDLAKIISDEFKLKNKIEACSINDFNFLEKPRPLNTGLNPDKIITEIGINFLTIEEAINKLKEIYK
;
A
#
# COMPACT_ATOMS: atom_id res chain seq x y z
N LYS A 1 -10.33 15.93 -4.49
CA LYS A 1 -11.19 17.09 -4.09
C LYS A 1 -12.08 16.73 -2.91
N GLN A 2 -13.01 15.79 -3.04
CA GLN A 2 -13.98 15.42 -1.98
C GLN A 2 -13.34 15.02 -0.63
N LYS A 3 -12.31 14.17 -0.64
CA LYS A 3 -11.63 13.76 0.61
C LYS A 3 -11.03 14.95 1.37
N LYS A 4 -10.43 15.92 0.65
CA LYS A 4 -9.90 17.12 1.27
C LYS A 4 -11.02 18.00 1.87
N GLU A 5 -12.14 18.14 1.19
CA GLU A 5 -13.30 18.91 1.69
C GLU A 5 -13.84 18.31 3.00
N ILE A 6 -13.88 16.96 3.12
CA ILE A 6 -14.28 16.26 4.35
C ILE A 6 -13.27 16.52 5.47
N GLU A 7 -11.97 16.42 5.19
CA GLU A 7 -10.92 16.73 6.17
C GLU A 7 -11.05 18.17 6.67
N ASP A 8 -11.16 19.14 5.74
CA ASP A 8 -11.31 20.57 6.07
C ASP A 8 -12.58 20.82 6.92
N PHE A 9 -13.69 20.15 6.59
CA PHE A 9 -14.93 20.22 7.39
C PHE A 9 -14.73 19.70 8.82
N LEU A 10 -14.10 18.54 8.98
CA LEU A 10 -13.84 17.96 10.31
C LEU A 10 -12.90 18.84 11.14
N ILE A 11 -11.83 19.35 10.54
CA ILE A 11 -10.89 20.26 11.21
C ILE A 11 -11.60 21.52 11.73
N ASN A 12 -12.49 22.10 10.91
CA ASN A 12 -13.21 23.33 11.25
C ASN A 12 -14.40 23.09 12.20
N SER A 13 -14.84 21.85 12.38
CA SER A 13 -16.03 21.52 13.19
C SER A 13 -15.85 21.72 14.70
N LYS A 14 -14.62 21.93 15.19
CA LYS A 14 -14.25 21.99 16.62
C LYS A 14 -14.65 20.76 17.45
N LYS A 15 -15.04 19.66 16.78
CA LYS A 15 -15.33 18.36 17.41
C LYS A 15 -14.07 17.51 17.49
N LYS A 16 -14.05 16.55 18.41
CA LYS A 16 -13.02 15.51 18.40
C LYS A 16 -13.19 14.65 17.14
N PHE A 17 -12.13 14.43 16.40
CA PHE A 17 -12.12 13.58 15.22
C PHE A 17 -10.81 12.81 15.11
N LEU A 18 -10.85 11.70 14.40
CA LEU A 18 -9.68 10.94 13.96
C LEU A 18 -9.76 10.73 12.46
N ILE A 19 -8.73 11.13 11.74
CA ILE A 19 -8.56 10.87 10.30
C ILE A 19 -7.34 9.99 10.11
N LEU A 20 -7.54 8.82 9.52
CA LEU A 20 -6.46 7.93 9.09
C LEU A 20 -6.30 8.03 7.58
N ARG A 21 -5.18 8.56 7.12
CA ARG A 21 -4.81 8.59 5.70
C ARG A 21 -4.08 7.30 5.39
N LEU A 22 -4.70 6.47 4.55
CA LEU A 22 -4.16 5.16 4.19
C LEU A 22 -3.36 5.25 2.89
N SER A 23 -2.22 4.58 2.85
CA SER A 23 -1.47 4.32 1.62
C SER A 23 -2.10 3.17 0.83
N LYS A 24 -1.35 2.53 -0.09
CA LYS A 24 -1.82 1.39 -0.87
C LYS A 24 -2.03 0.18 0.04
N VAL A 25 -3.29 -0.18 0.27
CA VAL A 25 -3.67 -1.31 1.13
C VAL A 25 -3.54 -2.62 0.37
N TYR A 26 -3.04 -3.68 1.05
CA TYR A 26 -3.00 -5.05 0.53
C TYR A 26 -3.48 -6.07 1.56
N GLY A 27 -4.00 -7.18 1.05
CA GLY A 27 -4.32 -8.39 1.80
C GLY A 27 -3.37 -9.54 1.44
N LEU A 28 -3.55 -10.68 2.11
CA LEU A 28 -2.78 -11.89 1.86
C LEU A 28 -3.66 -13.10 1.49
N LYS A 29 -4.91 -12.86 1.09
CA LYS A 29 -5.81 -13.93 0.69
C LYS A 29 -5.68 -14.22 -0.81
N LYS A 30 -5.38 -15.46 -1.19
CA LYS A 30 -5.32 -15.87 -2.61
C LYS A 30 -6.61 -15.52 -3.33
N GLY A 31 -6.50 -14.85 -4.47
CA GLY A 31 -7.66 -14.46 -5.30
C GLY A 31 -8.38 -13.18 -4.84
N ASP A 32 -7.88 -12.44 -3.85
CA ASP A 32 -8.48 -11.18 -3.41
C ASP A 32 -8.16 -9.98 -4.34
N ASN A 33 -7.32 -10.21 -5.35
CA ASN A 33 -6.85 -9.19 -6.30
C ASN A 33 -6.24 -7.94 -5.64
N SER A 34 -5.75 -8.08 -4.41
CA SER A 34 -5.01 -6.99 -3.75
C SER A 34 -3.63 -6.80 -4.38
N LEU A 35 -2.85 -5.83 -3.90
CA LEU A 35 -1.59 -5.44 -4.53
C LEU A 35 -0.66 -6.64 -4.80
N LEU A 36 -0.30 -7.41 -3.76
CA LEU A 36 0.68 -8.49 -3.88
C LEU A 36 0.10 -9.72 -4.61
N THR A 37 -1.07 -10.17 -4.20
CA THR A 37 -1.75 -11.32 -4.81
C THR A 37 -2.11 -11.06 -6.25
N GLY A 38 -2.58 -9.84 -6.57
CA GLY A 38 -2.87 -9.42 -7.94
C GLY A 38 -1.62 -9.41 -8.82
N MET A 39 -0.45 -8.94 -8.30
CA MET A 39 0.81 -9.00 -9.03
C MET A 39 1.26 -10.44 -9.29
N ILE A 40 1.22 -11.33 -8.28
CA ILE A 40 1.56 -12.75 -8.43
C ILE A 40 0.73 -13.38 -9.55
N GLU A 41 -0.58 -13.18 -9.51
CA GLU A 41 -1.50 -13.76 -10.49
C GLU A 41 -1.33 -13.15 -11.89
N GLN A 42 -1.15 -11.84 -11.98
CA GLN A 42 -0.93 -11.15 -13.26
C GLN A 42 0.37 -11.61 -13.92
N ILE A 43 1.47 -11.65 -13.17
CA ILE A 43 2.78 -12.08 -13.69
C ILE A 43 2.73 -13.55 -14.10
N SER A 44 2.03 -14.40 -13.33
CA SER A 44 1.90 -15.83 -13.64
C SER A 44 1.12 -16.11 -14.93
N ARG A 45 0.15 -15.23 -15.29
CA ARG A 45 -0.75 -15.45 -16.44
C ARG A 45 -0.26 -14.83 -17.74
N ASN A 46 0.50 -13.73 -17.67
CA ASN A 46 0.86 -12.93 -18.83
C ASN A 46 2.35 -13.07 -19.16
N ASP A 47 2.66 -13.35 -20.42
CA ASP A 47 4.05 -13.48 -20.88
C ASP A 47 4.87 -12.19 -20.75
N LYS A 48 4.20 -11.05 -20.81
CA LYS A 48 4.81 -9.72 -20.65
C LYS A 48 3.98 -8.85 -19.71
N ASN A 49 4.67 -8.23 -18.77
CA ASN A 49 4.09 -7.36 -17.76
C ASN A 49 4.88 -6.06 -17.67
N LYS A 50 4.18 -4.92 -17.68
CA LYS A 50 4.80 -3.61 -17.52
C LYS A 50 4.40 -3.01 -16.18
N TYR A 51 5.40 -2.48 -15.45
CA TYR A 51 5.20 -1.81 -14.17
C TYR A 51 5.95 -0.49 -14.14
N ALA A 52 5.30 0.53 -13.53
CA ALA A 52 5.90 1.86 -13.41
C ALA A 52 7.08 1.84 -12.45
N GLU A 53 8.25 2.30 -12.93
CA GLU A 53 9.45 2.45 -12.10
C GLU A 53 9.51 3.81 -11.39
N ASN A 54 8.78 4.80 -11.90
CA ASN A 54 8.81 6.18 -11.41
C ASN A 54 7.61 6.58 -10.55
N GLN A 55 6.77 5.62 -10.13
CA GLN A 55 5.71 5.88 -9.16
C GLN A 55 5.98 5.12 -7.86
N ILE A 56 6.20 5.87 -6.78
CA ILE A 56 6.56 5.36 -5.45
C ILE A 56 5.32 5.25 -4.57
N MET A 57 5.28 4.20 -3.75
CA MET A 57 4.24 3.93 -2.74
C MET A 57 4.85 3.31 -1.48
N THR A 58 4.10 3.36 -0.38
CA THR A 58 4.40 2.69 0.91
C THR A 58 3.26 1.73 1.24
N PRO A 59 3.25 0.49 0.73
CA PRO A 59 2.14 -0.44 0.92
C PRO A 59 1.91 -0.76 2.41
N VAL A 60 0.64 -0.98 2.79
CA VAL A 60 0.26 -1.32 4.17
C VAL A 60 -0.65 -2.54 4.19
N TYR A 61 -0.39 -3.45 5.13
CA TYR A 61 -1.19 -4.65 5.32
C TYR A 61 -2.54 -4.32 5.97
N VAL A 62 -3.62 -4.93 5.49
CA VAL A 62 -4.97 -4.61 5.95
C VAL A 62 -5.19 -4.90 7.43
N GLU A 63 -4.61 -5.98 7.98
CA GLU A 63 -4.75 -6.29 9.39
C GLU A 63 -3.98 -5.32 10.29
N ASP A 64 -2.89 -4.72 9.81
CA ASP A 64 -2.20 -3.66 10.54
C ASP A 64 -3.09 -2.41 10.66
N ILE A 65 -3.90 -2.11 9.64
CA ILE A 65 -4.87 -1.01 9.71
C ILE A 65 -5.92 -1.30 10.80
N VAL A 66 -6.38 -2.55 10.91
CA VAL A 66 -7.30 -2.97 11.98
C VAL A 66 -6.64 -2.77 13.36
N ARG A 67 -5.39 -3.23 13.52
CA ARG A 67 -4.62 -3.03 14.78
C ARG A 67 -4.45 -1.54 15.12
N VAL A 68 -4.18 -0.70 14.09
CA VAL A 68 -4.10 0.77 14.29
C VAL A 68 -5.43 1.32 14.79
N LEU A 69 -6.55 0.88 14.19
CA LEU A 69 -7.88 1.33 14.62
C LEU A 69 -8.18 0.95 16.08
N ASP A 70 -7.92 -0.29 16.45
CA ASP A 70 -8.15 -0.78 17.82
C ASP A 70 -7.33 0.02 18.83
N LEU A 71 -6.01 0.17 18.59
CA LEU A 71 -5.12 0.94 19.45
C LEU A 71 -5.47 2.43 19.49
N ALA A 72 -5.87 3.00 18.36
CA ALA A 72 -6.26 4.41 18.30
C ALA A 72 -7.55 4.69 19.09
N ILE A 73 -8.51 3.76 19.09
CA ILE A 73 -9.74 3.84 19.90
C ILE A 73 -9.39 3.69 21.38
N GLU A 74 -8.61 2.68 21.75
CA GLU A 74 -8.17 2.43 23.12
C GLU A 74 -7.47 3.66 23.73
N LYS A 75 -6.56 4.26 22.98
CA LYS A 75 -5.80 5.45 23.39
C LYS A 75 -6.55 6.77 23.22
N ASN A 76 -7.80 6.74 22.71
CA ASN A 76 -8.60 7.94 22.42
C ASN A 76 -7.87 8.95 21.53
N LEU A 77 -7.17 8.48 20.49
CA LEU A 77 -6.44 9.34 19.59
C LEU A 77 -7.35 10.32 18.84
N THR A 78 -6.84 11.50 18.60
CA THR A 78 -7.52 12.55 17.82
C THR A 78 -6.56 13.21 16.85
N GLY A 79 -7.11 13.78 15.78
CA GLY A 79 -6.32 14.48 14.76
C GLY A 79 -6.10 13.65 13.51
N ILE A 80 -4.98 13.89 12.82
CA ILE A 80 -4.68 13.28 11.51
C ILE A 80 -3.41 12.46 11.63
N TYR A 81 -3.49 11.22 11.15
CA TYR A 81 -2.37 10.28 11.09
C TYR A 81 -2.29 9.60 9.71
N ASN A 82 -1.07 9.46 9.23
CA ASN A 82 -0.81 8.59 8.09
C ASN A 82 -0.63 7.15 8.59
N VAL A 83 -1.21 6.20 7.85
CA VAL A 83 -1.09 4.76 8.12
C VAL A 83 -0.56 4.10 6.86
N SER A 84 0.68 3.69 6.89
CA SER A 84 1.40 3.06 5.78
C SER A 84 2.46 2.10 6.31
N GLY A 85 2.96 1.22 5.47
CA GLY A 85 4.22 0.55 5.73
C GLY A 85 5.37 1.58 5.75
N GLU A 86 6.49 1.19 6.32
CA GLU A 86 7.70 2.03 6.46
C GLU A 86 8.56 2.01 5.18
N GLU A 87 8.46 0.94 4.40
CA GLU A 87 9.26 0.71 3.21
C GLU A 87 8.65 1.35 1.96
N GLN A 88 9.50 1.92 1.11
CA GLN A 88 9.11 2.54 -0.14
C GLN A 88 9.46 1.64 -1.32
N PHE A 89 8.52 1.47 -2.25
CA PHE A 89 8.70 0.68 -3.47
C PHE A 89 8.14 1.42 -4.68
N SER A 90 8.81 1.29 -5.83
CA SER A 90 8.12 1.48 -7.10
C SER A 90 7.27 0.24 -7.41
N TRP A 91 6.33 0.37 -8.35
CA TRP A 91 5.57 -0.79 -8.83
C TRP A 91 6.48 -1.82 -9.48
N TYR A 92 7.52 -1.37 -10.18
CA TYR A 92 8.50 -2.24 -10.84
C TYR A 92 9.36 -2.99 -9.83
N ASP A 93 9.90 -2.32 -8.81
CA ASP A 93 10.71 -2.97 -7.77
C ASP A 93 9.93 -4.05 -7.05
N LEU A 94 8.68 -3.74 -6.67
CA LEU A 94 7.82 -4.70 -5.99
C LEU A 94 7.48 -5.90 -6.88
N ALA A 95 7.18 -5.66 -8.18
CA ALA A 95 6.94 -6.73 -9.13
C ALA A 95 8.17 -7.61 -9.34
N LYS A 96 9.37 -7.01 -9.36
CA LYS A 96 10.63 -7.73 -9.48
C LYS A 96 10.87 -8.63 -8.26
N ILE A 97 10.71 -8.10 -7.04
CA ILE A 97 10.83 -8.89 -5.81
C ILE A 97 9.87 -10.09 -5.85
N ILE A 98 8.59 -9.85 -6.20
CA ILE A 98 7.60 -10.92 -6.33
C ILE A 98 8.02 -11.97 -7.37
N SER A 99 8.45 -11.53 -8.55
CA SER A 99 8.88 -12.45 -9.62
C SER A 99 10.02 -13.34 -9.17
N ASP A 100 11.03 -12.78 -8.52
CA ASP A 100 12.22 -13.49 -8.05
C ASP A 100 11.84 -14.49 -6.94
N GLU A 101 11.04 -14.05 -5.96
CA GLU A 101 10.67 -14.83 -4.79
C GLU A 101 9.72 -16.01 -5.10
N PHE A 102 8.82 -15.82 -6.07
CA PHE A 102 7.92 -16.88 -6.56
C PHE A 102 8.46 -17.62 -7.79
N LYS A 103 9.69 -17.32 -8.24
CA LYS A 103 10.35 -17.94 -9.39
C LYS A 103 9.49 -17.89 -10.67
N LEU A 104 8.82 -16.77 -10.87
CA LEU A 104 7.95 -16.55 -12.03
C LEU A 104 8.82 -16.32 -13.27
N LYS A 105 8.51 -17.03 -14.38
CA LYS A 105 9.33 -17.01 -15.59
C LYS A 105 8.94 -15.92 -16.59
N ASN A 106 7.82 -15.28 -16.39
CA ASN A 106 7.26 -14.31 -17.32
C ASN A 106 7.97 -12.96 -17.21
N LYS A 107 8.14 -12.31 -18.36
CA LYS A 107 8.93 -11.08 -18.44
C LYS A 107 8.28 -9.90 -17.72
N ILE A 108 9.10 -9.17 -16.97
CA ILE A 108 8.73 -7.89 -16.34
C ILE A 108 9.55 -6.79 -17.01
N GLU A 109 8.89 -5.73 -17.44
CA GLU A 109 9.48 -4.55 -18.06
C GLU A 109 9.20 -3.30 -17.24
N ALA A 110 10.23 -2.51 -17.01
CA ALA A 110 10.07 -1.17 -16.43
C ALA A 110 9.46 -0.22 -17.46
N CYS A 111 8.60 0.68 -17.01
CA CYS A 111 8.04 1.75 -17.84
C CYS A 111 7.76 2.99 -16.99
N SER A 112 7.49 4.13 -17.62
CA SER A 112 6.99 5.29 -16.92
C SER A 112 5.50 5.12 -16.61
N ILE A 113 5.01 5.69 -15.50
CA ILE A 113 3.56 5.76 -15.22
C ILE A 113 2.81 6.49 -16.33
N ASN A 114 3.47 7.40 -17.05
CA ASN A 114 2.90 8.15 -18.16
C ASN A 114 2.73 7.31 -19.44
N ASP A 115 3.34 6.14 -19.54
CA ASP A 115 3.21 5.23 -20.69
C ASP A 115 1.87 4.46 -20.68
N PHE A 116 1.10 4.59 -19.59
CA PHE A 116 -0.23 3.97 -19.49
C PHE A 116 -1.30 4.87 -20.10
N ASN A 117 -1.65 4.65 -21.34
CA ASN A 117 -2.59 5.46 -22.13
C ASN A 117 -4.03 5.51 -21.58
N PHE A 118 -4.38 4.64 -20.61
CA PHE A 118 -5.72 4.64 -19.99
C PHE A 118 -5.86 5.65 -18.83
N LEU A 119 -4.80 6.39 -18.53
CA LEU A 119 -4.82 7.40 -17.47
C LEU A 119 -5.31 8.74 -18.05
N GLU A 120 -6.56 9.08 -17.79
CA GLU A 120 -7.14 10.38 -18.21
C GLU A 120 -6.46 11.61 -17.58
N LYS A 121 -5.79 11.43 -16.43
CA LYS A 121 -5.12 12.50 -15.69
C LYS A 121 -3.75 12.04 -15.21
N PRO A 122 -2.76 12.95 -15.16
CA PRO A 122 -1.47 12.65 -14.57
C PRO A 122 -1.62 12.14 -13.12
N ARG A 123 -0.91 11.09 -12.78
CA ARG A 123 -0.86 10.57 -11.42
C ARG A 123 0.35 11.11 -10.66
N PRO A 124 0.24 11.32 -9.34
CA PRO A 124 1.40 11.66 -8.53
C PRO A 124 2.49 10.62 -8.66
N LEU A 125 3.74 11.06 -8.81
CA LEU A 125 4.91 10.16 -8.85
C LEU A 125 5.22 9.57 -7.48
N ASN A 126 4.96 10.33 -6.41
CA ASN A 126 5.12 9.84 -5.04
C ASN A 126 3.76 9.83 -4.34
N THR A 127 3.31 8.64 -3.98
CA THR A 127 2.09 8.37 -3.21
C THR A 127 2.41 7.73 -1.86
N GLY A 128 3.69 7.70 -1.49
CA GLY A 128 4.15 7.24 -0.18
C GLY A 128 3.71 8.18 0.94
N LEU A 129 3.47 7.61 2.09
CA LEU A 129 3.15 8.33 3.32
C LEU A 129 4.22 8.02 4.36
N ASN A 130 4.47 8.94 5.28
CA ASN A 130 5.33 8.72 6.44
C ASN A 130 4.46 8.34 7.64
N PRO A 131 4.63 7.14 8.25
CA PRO A 131 3.87 6.66 9.38
C PRO A 131 4.48 7.01 10.75
N ASP A 132 5.62 7.70 10.85
CA ASP A 132 6.37 7.90 12.10
C ASP A 132 5.49 8.40 13.25
N LYS A 133 4.56 9.31 12.96
CA LYS A 133 3.68 9.88 13.97
C LYS A 133 2.80 8.80 14.60
N ILE A 134 2.16 7.94 13.83
CA ILE A 134 1.28 6.89 14.38
C ILE A 134 2.11 5.82 15.09
N ILE A 135 3.27 5.45 14.54
CA ILE A 135 4.19 4.51 15.19
C ILE A 135 4.58 5.00 16.58
N THR A 136 4.98 6.26 16.69
CA THR A 136 5.38 6.87 17.98
C THR A 136 4.22 6.89 18.98
N GLU A 137 3.01 7.22 18.53
CA GLU A 137 1.84 7.38 19.41
C GLU A 137 1.31 6.04 19.96
N ILE A 138 1.29 4.99 19.14
CA ILE A 138 0.68 3.72 19.54
C ILE A 138 1.65 2.56 19.72
N GLY A 139 2.91 2.70 19.30
CA GLY A 139 3.93 1.67 19.47
C GLY A 139 3.70 0.45 18.58
N ILE A 140 3.21 0.65 17.36
CA ILE A 140 2.93 -0.44 16.40
C ILE A 140 4.15 -0.73 15.52
N ASN A 141 4.37 -2.00 15.20
CA ASN A 141 5.25 -2.44 14.12
C ASN A 141 4.39 -2.92 12.96
N PHE A 142 4.62 -2.37 11.78
CA PHE A 142 3.94 -2.78 10.54
C PHE A 142 4.60 -4.01 9.94
N LEU A 143 3.79 -4.87 9.30
CA LEU A 143 4.29 -6.02 8.55
C LEU A 143 5.15 -5.55 7.37
N THR A 144 6.38 -6.03 7.28
CA THR A 144 7.27 -5.75 6.16
C THR A 144 6.84 -6.47 4.88
N ILE A 145 7.27 -6.00 3.73
CA ILE A 145 6.99 -6.68 2.45
C ILE A 145 7.65 -8.07 2.41
N GLU A 146 8.83 -8.23 2.98
CA GLU A 146 9.50 -9.53 3.08
C GLU A 146 8.67 -10.54 3.90
N GLU A 147 8.18 -10.14 5.08
CA GLU A 147 7.31 -10.98 5.91
C GLU A 147 6.00 -11.32 5.21
N ALA A 148 5.39 -10.37 4.50
CA ALA A 148 4.19 -10.58 3.71
C ALA A 148 4.40 -11.60 2.59
N ILE A 149 5.52 -11.48 1.87
CA ILE A 149 5.90 -12.43 0.81
C ILE A 149 6.13 -13.83 1.38
N ASN A 150 6.81 -13.94 2.52
CA ASN A 150 7.01 -15.23 3.18
C ASN A 150 5.69 -15.91 3.56
N LYS A 151 4.72 -15.15 4.09
CA LYS A 151 3.36 -15.66 4.35
C LYS A 151 2.65 -16.10 3.06
N LEU A 152 2.76 -15.30 1.98
CA LEU A 152 2.16 -15.66 0.69
C LEU A 152 2.76 -16.91 0.07
N LYS A 153 4.07 -17.18 0.24
CA LYS A 153 4.68 -18.43 -0.22
C LYS A 153 4.05 -19.67 0.38
N GLU A 154 3.60 -19.61 1.64
CA GLU A 154 2.89 -20.72 2.28
C GLU A 154 1.49 -20.93 1.65
N ILE A 155 0.84 -19.85 1.23
CA ILE A 155 -0.50 -19.88 0.63
C ILE A 155 -0.49 -20.33 -0.84
N TYR A 156 0.60 -20.06 -1.55
CA TYR A 156 0.75 -20.36 -2.97
C TYR A 156 1.54 -21.66 -3.26
N LYS A 157 1.92 -22.42 -2.20
CA LYS A 157 2.41 -23.81 -2.33
C LYS A 157 1.30 -24.70 -2.87
#